data_462506b9765dc1f8be0585150c3a4080
#
_entry.id   462506b9765dc1f8be0585150c3a4080
#
_cell.length_a   1.000
_cell.length_b   1.000
_cell.length_c   1.000
_cell.angle_alpha   90.00
_cell.angle_beta   90.00
_cell.angle_gamma   90.00
#
_symmetry.space_group_name_H-M   'P 1'
#
loop_
_entity.id
_entity.type
_entity.pdbx_description
1 polymer ?
#
loop_
_entity_poly.entity_id
_entity_poly.type
_entity_poly.pdbx_seq_one_letter_code
_entity_poly.pdbx_strand_id
1 'polypeptide(L)'
;MKKKFLSVLLIVAVLIGMAGGSGRQTESGEQKADKEQKQQENEQTAETKVEIPPENEEEQKGWIGVILNGDETEAYTLAHIDGIRAAAENVSLPEQDIIWKERVGANDGCKSAVKDLIRQGCEIIIANSAIYEEAIKSEAEKNPEVDFVVINDSKTQSTVTEDGTELTNLYNVHMDTYEASYVAGVTAGMKVAKLKEKKKIPAKSFDEKKNVKLGYVAAEANDDAHADINAYYLGVKAVCKKVVLQVEYIDAWNNSDAEATAAGDLIRSGCVVLASNTDLDAVMQMAENAKERGKCVYAVGRNSDMRQMAGKAALTSVVSVWSVYYTELFDAKLNGRYMEQNWNGGYAQGAVTISTLGKSASSGTGDRVKKTEEKIKNGKKQIAYFSTRALDGILESEKGQEQ
;
A
#
# COMPACT_ATOMS: atom_id res chain seq x y z
N MET A 1 1.42 -4.54 -42.76
CA MET A 1 2.78 -5.13 -42.82
C MET A 1 3.10 -5.66 -41.39
N LYS A 2 3.20 -6.98 -41.27
CA LYS A 2 3.42 -7.67 -39.97
C LYS A 2 4.92 -7.69 -39.70
N LYS A 3 5.38 -7.11 -38.58
CA LYS A 3 6.74 -7.33 -38.06
C LYS A 3 6.66 -8.34 -36.88
N LYS A 4 7.29 -9.47 -37.10
CA LYS A 4 7.52 -10.53 -36.10
C LYS A 4 8.70 -10.12 -35.23
N PHE A 5 8.54 -10.12 -33.91
CA PHE A 5 9.65 -10.06 -32.97
C PHE A 5 10.04 -11.48 -32.58
N LEU A 6 11.32 -11.76 -32.70
CA LEU A 6 11.97 -13.04 -32.44
C LEU A 6 12.55 -12.99 -31.03
N SER A 7 12.04 -13.82 -30.13
CA SER A 7 12.59 -13.99 -28.78
C SER A 7 13.77 -14.94 -28.82
N VAL A 8 14.91 -14.49 -28.33
CA VAL A 8 16.12 -15.33 -28.11
C VAL A 8 16.10 -15.84 -26.69
N LEU A 9 15.97 -17.15 -26.56
CA LEU A 9 16.05 -17.88 -25.29
C LEU A 9 17.52 -18.23 -25.05
N LEU A 10 18.12 -17.74 -23.96
CA LEU A 10 19.46 -18.10 -23.53
C LEU A 10 19.38 -19.21 -22.46
N ILE A 11 19.75 -20.43 -22.84
CA ILE A 11 19.85 -21.57 -21.92
C ILE A 11 21.27 -21.58 -21.35
N VAL A 12 21.42 -21.44 -20.04
CA VAL A 12 22.69 -21.70 -19.33
C VAL A 12 22.62 -23.08 -18.71
N ALA A 13 23.44 -23.97 -19.20
CA ALA A 13 23.64 -25.33 -18.64
C ALA A 13 24.69 -25.28 -17.52
N VAL A 14 24.33 -25.73 -16.32
CA VAL A 14 25.24 -25.92 -15.20
C VAL A 14 25.64 -27.42 -15.19
N LEU A 15 26.92 -27.68 -15.39
CA LEU A 15 27.54 -29.00 -15.25
C LEU A 15 27.89 -29.26 -13.79
N ILE A 16 27.32 -30.33 -13.24
CA ILE A 16 27.66 -30.89 -11.94
C ILE A 16 28.77 -31.92 -12.16
N GLY A 17 29.93 -31.71 -11.53
CA GLY A 17 31.01 -32.68 -11.43
C GLY A 17 31.07 -33.28 -10.03
N MET A 18 30.73 -34.58 -9.92
CA MET A 18 31.00 -35.38 -8.73
C MET A 18 32.37 -36.04 -8.85
N ALA A 19 33.18 -35.99 -7.80
CA ALA A 19 34.14 -37.06 -7.50
C ALA A 19 34.40 -37.08 -5.98
N GLY A 20 34.19 -38.24 -5.42
CA GLY A 20 34.36 -38.56 -4.01
C GLY A 20 35.77 -39.00 -3.65
N GLY A 21 36.02 -39.21 -2.36
CA GLY A 21 37.23 -39.83 -1.85
C GLY A 21 37.47 -39.57 -0.37
N SER A 22 37.10 -40.50 0.41
CA SER A 22 37.40 -40.98 1.76
C SER A 22 38.81 -40.73 2.32
N GLY A 23 38.88 -40.50 3.68
CA GLY A 23 40.07 -40.92 4.50
C GLY A 23 40.44 -39.94 5.62
N ARG A 24 39.92 -40.07 6.76
CA ARG A 24 40.35 -40.44 8.12
C ARG A 24 41.67 -39.88 8.70
N GLN A 25 41.52 -39.18 9.85
CA GLN A 25 42.34 -39.16 11.12
C GLN A 25 43.83 -38.77 11.03
N THR A 26 44.43 -37.99 11.88
CA THR A 26 44.53 -37.88 13.35
C THR A 26 45.49 -36.75 13.72
N GLU A 27 45.20 -36.10 14.87
CA GLU A 27 46.05 -35.61 15.97
C GLU A 27 47.29 -34.73 15.78
N SER A 28 47.22 -33.67 16.53
CA SER A 28 48.15 -33.11 17.52
C SER A 28 49.49 -32.48 17.08
N GLY A 29 49.77 -31.36 17.71
CA GLY A 29 51.16 -31.00 18.02
C GLY A 29 51.48 -29.54 17.91
N GLU A 30 51.57 -28.96 19.05
CA GLU A 30 52.08 -27.68 19.51
C GLU A 30 53.40 -27.17 18.90
N GLN A 31 53.49 -25.83 18.96
CA GLN A 31 54.59 -25.02 19.48
C GLN A 31 55.63 -24.39 18.54
N LYS A 32 55.66 -23.09 18.74
CA LYS A 32 56.80 -22.15 18.95
C LYS A 32 57.65 -21.71 17.76
N ALA A 33 57.51 -20.42 17.56
CA ALA A 33 58.54 -19.34 17.78
C ALA A 33 59.86 -19.42 16.97
N ASP A 34 60.18 -18.43 16.30
CA ASP A 34 61.14 -17.38 16.50
C ASP A 34 61.78 -16.85 15.20
N LYS A 35 61.75 -15.56 15.10
CA LYS A 35 62.75 -14.57 14.76
C LYS A 35 63.62 -14.57 13.50
N GLU A 36 63.61 -13.40 12.91
CA GLU A 36 64.70 -12.57 12.36
C GLU A 36 65.29 -12.95 10.97
N GLN A 37 65.33 -12.05 10.08
CA GLN A 37 65.98 -10.83 9.79
C GLN A 37 66.22 -10.65 8.27
N LYS A 38 65.88 -9.43 7.80
CA LYS A 38 66.52 -8.56 6.84
C LYS A 38 67.28 -9.14 5.62
N GLN A 39 66.88 -8.66 4.44
CA GLN A 39 67.61 -7.60 3.69
C GLN A 39 66.93 -7.34 2.32
N GLN A 40 66.65 -6.10 2.11
CA GLN A 40 66.74 -5.28 0.93
C GLN A 40 67.13 -5.92 -0.39
N GLU A 41 66.25 -5.71 -1.39
CA GLU A 41 66.73 -5.18 -2.66
C GLU A 41 65.62 -4.38 -3.36
N ASN A 42 65.99 -3.21 -3.83
CA ASN A 42 65.27 -2.22 -4.53
C ASN A 42 65.00 -2.66 -5.96
N GLU A 43 63.69 -2.69 -6.38
CA GLU A 43 63.35 -2.45 -7.78
C GLU A 43 62.14 -1.53 -7.86
N GLN A 44 62.43 -0.34 -8.36
CA GLN A 44 61.45 0.66 -8.77
C GLN A 44 60.65 0.12 -9.95
N THR A 45 59.42 -0.27 -9.70
CA THR A 45 58.37 -0.28 -10.71
C THR A 45 57.52 0.92 -10.54
N ALA A 46 57.60 1.84 -11.49
CA ALA A 46 56.73 3.00 -11.59
C ALA A 46 55.29 2.52 -11.82
N GLU A 47 54.47 2.48 -10.77
CA GLU A 47 53.04 2.43 -10.89
C GLU A 47 52.53 3.73 -11.50
N THR A 48 52.21 3.69 -12.77
CA THR A 48 51.41 4.74 -13.41
C THR A 48 50.03 4.70 -12.75
N LYS A 49 49.80 5.59 -11.79
CA LYS A 49 48.46 5.91 -11.33
C LYS A 49 47.69 6.41 -12.54
N VAL A 50 46.82 5.53 -13.10
CA VAL A 50 45.73 5.98 -13.92
C VAL A 50 44.76 6.68 -12.98
N GLU A 51 44.85 8.03 -12.91
CA GLU A 51 43.77 8.84 -12.38
C GLU A 51 42.58 8.60 -13.29
N ILE A 52 41.66 7.77 -12.82
CA ILE A 52 40.27 7.71 -13.36
C ILE A 52 39.69 9.08 -13.01
N PRO A 53 39.31 9.92 -14.01
CA PRO A 53 38.64 11.17 -13.71
C PRO A 53 37.37 10.78 -12.92
N PRO A 54 36.96 11.56 -11.90
CA PRO A 54 35.67 11.33 -11.29
C PRO A 54 34.64 11.33 -12.45
N GLU A 55 33.90 10.24 -12.62
CA GLU A 55 32.67 10.28 -13.39
C GLU A 55 31.88 11.44 -12.79
N ASN A 56 31.78 12.52 -13.54
CA ASN A 56 30.73 13.50 -13.31
C ASN A 56 29.43 12.76 -13.57
N GLU A 57 28.88 12.13 -12.55
CA GLU A 57 27.44 11.86 -12.51
C GLU A 57 26.82 13.26 -12.61
N GLU A 58 26.33 13.62 -13.80
CA GLU A 58 25.47 14.77 -13.95
C GLU A 58 24.33 14.53 -12.98
N GLU A 59 24.29 15.29 -11.86
CA GLU A 59 23.22 15.19 -10.89
C GLU A 59 21.89 15.33 -11.64
N GLN A 60 21.06 14.29 -11.56
CA GLN A 60 19.74 14.31 -12.19
C GLN A 60 19.02 15.54 -11.63
N LYS A 61 18.56 16.41 -12.53
CA LYS A 61 17.72 17.55 -12.16
C LYS A 61 16.28 17.14 -12.38
N GLY A 62 15.43 17.39 -11.40
CA GLY A 62 14.02 17.10 -11.47
C GLY A 62 13.18 18.28 -10.98
N TRP A 63 11.93 18.28 -11.31
CA TRP A 63 10.96 19.24 -10.82
C TRP A 63 10.17 18.70 -9.62
N ILE A 64 9.89 17.39 -9.62
CA ILE A 64 9.12 16.70 -8.57
C ILE A 64 10.02 15.71 -7.85
N GLY A 65 10.09 15.79 -6.53
CA GLY A 65 10.67 14.79 -5.66
C GLY A 65 9.61 13.94 -5.01
N VAL A 66 9.78 12.62 -5.01
CA VAL A 66 8.84 11.69 -4.39
C VAL A 66 9.55 10.87 -3.32
N ILE A 67 9.02 10.90 -2.11
CA ILE A 67 9.49 10.15 -0.95
C ILE A 67 8.48 9.05 -0.67
N LEU A 68 8.92 7.80 -0.77
CA LEU A 68 8.11 6.60 -0.60
C LEU A 68 8.56 5.81 0.62
N ASN A 69 7.59 5.31 1.41
CA ASN A 69 7.83 4.46 2.57
C ASN A 69 8.19 3.01 2.21
N GLY A 70 7.82 2.58 1.01
CA GLY A 70 8.12 1.27 0.43
C GLY A 70 8.62 1.37 -1.00
N ASP A 71 8.33 0.35 -1.81
CA ASP A 71 8.63 0.29 -3.24
C ASP A 71 7.47 -0.33 -4.06
N GLU A 72 7.70 -0.56 -5.35
CA GLU A 72 6.71 -1.11 -6.28
C GLU A 72 6.18 -2.51 -5.94
N THR A 73 6.81 -3.22 -4.99
CA THR A 73 6.34 -4.54 -4.55
C THR A 73 5.19 -4.46 -3.54
N GLU A 74 4.95 -3.28 -2.97
CA GLU A 74 3.88 -3.02 -2.03
C GLU A 74 2.70 -2.34 -2.73
N ALA A 75 1.50 -2.88 -2.58
CA ALA A 75 0.32 -2.40 -3.30
C ALA A 75 -0.02 -0.93 -3.04
N TYR A 76 0.22 -0.44 -1.82
CA TYR A 76 0.04 0.96 -1.46
C TYR A 76 1.04 1.87 -2.19
N THR A 77 2.33 1.56 -2.08
CA THR A 77 3.41 2.33 -2.73
C THR A 77 3.27 2.30 -4.26
N LEU A 78 2.97 1.14 -4.84
CA LEU A 78 2.70 0.99 -6.27
C LEU A 78 1.53 1.87 -6.73
N ALA A 79 0.45 1.95 -5.94
CA ALA A 79 -0.69 2.81 -6.28
C ALA A 79 -0.30 4.30 -6.35
N HIS A 80 0.61 4.76 -5.49
CA HIS A 80 1.18 6.12 -5.57
C HIS A 80 2.06 6.31 -6.80
N ILE A 81 2.97 5.37 -7.08
CA ILE A 81 3.85 5.40 -8.26
C ILE A 81 3.02 5.48 -9.53
N ASP A 82 2.03 4.59 -9.70
CA ASP A 82 1.13 4.57 -10.86
C ASP A 82 0.31 5.85 -10.94
N GLY A 83 -0.17 6.37 -9.81
CA GLY A 83 -0.93 7.61 -9.73
C GLY A 83 -0.13 8.83 -10.17
N ILE A 84 1.12 8.95 -9.72
CA ILE A 84 2.02 10.05 -10.09
C ILE A 84 2.41 9.95 -11.57
N ARG A 85 2.76 8.76 -12.07
CA ARG A 85 3.06 8.54 -13.49
C ARG A 85 1.87 8.90 -14.39
N ALA A 86 0.68 8.43 -14.04
CA ALA A 86 -0.54 8.78 -14.78
C ALA A 86 -0.84 10.28 -14.76
N ALA A 87 -0.61 10.94 -13.62
CA ALA A 87 -0.76 12.39 -13.50
C ALA A 87 0.25 13.15 -14.37
N ALA A 88 1.50 12.74 -14.36
CA ALA A 88 2.55 13.30 -15.21
C ALA A 88 2.20 13.17 -16.72
N GLU A 89 1.72 11.99 -17.13
CA GLU A 89 1.23 11.76 -18.49
C GLU A 89 0.06 12.69 -18.84
N ASN A 90 -0.92 12.86 -17.95
CA ASN A 90 -2.08 13.71 -18.14
C ASN A 90 -1.72 15.19 -18.39
N VAL A 91 -0.65 15.68 -17.77
CA VAL A 91 -0.18 17.07 -17.95
C VAL A 91 1.02 17.19 -18.89
N SER A 92 1.43 16.10 -19.53
CA SER A 92 2.59 16.03 -20.43
C SER A 92 3.93 16.39 -19.74
N LEU A 93 4.07 16.03 -18.47
CA LEU A 93 5.32 16.17 -17.71
C LEU A 93 6.24 15.00 -18.04
N PRO A 94 7.51 15.23 -18.43
CA PRO A 94 8.47 14.15 -18.68
C PRO A 94 8.77 13.33 -17.42
N GLU A 95 8.88 12.01 -17.53
CA GLU A 95 9.20 11.13 -16.40
C GLU A 95 10.57 11.46 -15.78
N GLN A 96 11.52 11.94 -16.55
CA GLN A 96 12.84 12.36 -16.10
C GLN A 96 12.82 13.56 -15.14
N ASP A 97 11.71 14.31 -15.10
CA ASP A 97 11.54 15.44 -14.18
C ASP A 97 11.04 14.98 -12.79
N ILE A 98 10.85 13.66 -12.59
CA ILE A 98 10.44 13.05 -11.33
C ILE A 98 11.61 12.28 -10.73
N ILE A 99 11.98 12.63 -9.50
CA ILE A 99 13.05 11.94 -8.76
C ILE A 99 12.43 11.11 -7.64
N TRP A 100 12.69 9.82 -7.67
CA TRP A 100 12.14 8.86 -6.72
C TRP A 100 13.12 8.54 -5.60
N LYS A 101 12.64 8.53 -4.35
CA LYS A 101 13.35 8.04 -3.17
C LYS A 101 12.50 6.96 -2.52
N GLU A 102 12.89 5.72 -2.68
CA GLU A 102 12.16 4.55 -2.18
C GLU A 102 12.68 4.11 -0.80
N ARG A 103 11.82 3.45 -0.02
CA ARG A 103 12.13 2.88 1.30
C ARG A 103 12.79 3.88 2.25
N VAL A 104 12.30 5.11 2.21
CA VAL A 104 12.82 6.19 3.05
C VAL A 104 12.33 6.00 4.48
N GLY A 105 13.25 6.04 5.45
CA GLY A 105 12.87 6.05 6.87
C GLY A 105 12.20 7.35 7.29
N ALA A 106 11.37 7.28 8.33
CA ALA A 106 10.78 8.48 8.95
C ALA A 106 11.85 9.43 9.53
N ASN A 107 11.43 10.63 9.94
CA ASN A 107 12.26 11.65 10.60
C ASN A 107 13.56 11.98 9.85
N ASP A 108 14.71 11.55 10.34
CA ASP A 108 16.02 11.91 9.76
C ASP A 108 16.21 11.38 8.33
N GLY A 109 15.64 10.20 8.02
CA GLY A 109 15.63 9.66 6.66
C GLY A 109 14.87 10.57 5.71
N CYS A 110 13.67 11.00 6.09
CA CYS A 110 12.85 11.93 5.33
C CYS A 110 13.56 13.29 5.16
N LYS A 111 14.07 13.88 6.25
CA LYS A 111 14.81 15.17 6.19
C LYS A 111 16.02 15.10 5.27
N SER A 112 16.75 13.97 5.27
CA SER A 112 17.88 13.76 4.36
C SER A 112 17.42 13.67 2.91
N ALA A 113 16.34 12.94 2.63
CA ALA A 113 15.77 12.83 1.30
C ALA A 113 15.28 14.19 0.77
N VAL A 114 14.60 14.99 1.62
CA VAL A 114 14.15 16.35 1.26
C VAL A 114 15.34 17.22 0.84
N LYS A 115 16.42 17.28 1.64
CA LYS A 115 17.60 18.07 1.32
C LYS A 115 18.25 17.65 0.00
N ASP A 116 18.29 16.35 -0.25
CA ASP A 116 18.84 15.81 -1.50
C ASP A 116 17.95 16.19 -2.70
N LEU A 117 16.63 16.09 -2.59
CA LEU A 117 15.69 16.46 -3.63
C LEU A 117 15.73 17.98 -3.94
N ILE A 118 15.82 18.84 -2.92
CA ILE A 118 15.97 20.30 -3.11
C ILE A 118 17.27 20.61 -3.84
N ARG A 119 18.39 19.95 -3.48
CA ARG A 119 19.67 20.11 -4.17
C ARG A 119 19.59 19.71 -5.64
N GLN A 120 18.77 18.73 -5.97
CA GLN A 120 18.51 18.28 -7.34
C GLN A 120 17.48 19.15 -8.08
N GLY A 121 17.01 20.22 -7.47
CA GLY A 121 16.15 21.24 -8.09
C GLY A 121 14.65 20.97 -7.99
N CYS A 122 14.20 20.03 -7.14
CA CYS A 122 12.80 19.77 -6.96
C CYS A 122 12.10 20.95 -6.29
N GLU A 123 11.02 21.43 -6.90
CA GLU A 123 10.14 22.49 -6.41
C GLU A 123 8.89 21.96 -5.73
N ILE A 124 8.54 20.69 -5.97
CA ILE A 124 7.44 19.98 -5.34
C ILE A 124 7.99 18.70 -4.71
N ILE A 125 7.74 18.47 -3.44
CA ILE A 125 8.14 17.25 -2.73
C ILE A 125 6.90 16.56 -2.19
N ILE A 126 6.68 15.32 -2.62
CA ILE A 126 5.55 14.47 -2.25
C ILE A 126 6.03 13.37 -1.32
N ALA A 127 5.46 13.28 -0.12
CA ALA A 127 5.71 12.23 0.86
C ALA A 127 4.44 11.37 1.00
N ASN A 128 4.53 10.09 0.64
CA ASN A 128 3.35 9.22 0.46
C ASN A 128 2.77 8.63 1.76
N SER A 129 3.19 9.09 2.92
CA SER A 129 2.74 8.48 4.18
C SER A 129 2.71 9.48 5.34
N ALA A 130 1.76 9.30 6.25
CA ALA A 130 1.62 10.05 7.48
C ALA A 130 2.86 9.96 8.41
N ILE A 131 3.68 8.91 8.28
CA ILE A 131 4.93 8.78 9.05
C ILE A 131 5.92 9.92 8.79
N TYR A 132 5.75 10.67 7.71
CA TYR A 132 6.60 11.79 7.31
C TYR A 132 6.08 13.16 7.76
N GLU A 133 4.87 13.22 8.32
CA GLU A 133 4.17 14.47 8.65
C GLU A 133 5.04 15.47 9.40
N GLU A 134 5.63 15.06 10.52
CA GLU A 134 6.45 15.93 11.37
C GLU A 134 7.72 16.42 10.64
N ALA A 135 8.39 15.52 9.93
CA ALA A 135 9.59 15.84 9.16
C ALA A 135 9.28 16.81 8.02
N ILE A 136 8.21 16.55 7.26
CA ILE A 136 7.78 17.39 6.13
C ILE A 136 7.35 18.78 6.63
N LYS A 137 6.57 18.87 7.71
CA LYS A 137 6.19 20.16 8.30
C LYS A 137 7.41 20.99 8.71
N SER A 138 8.39 20.34 9.37
CA SER A 138 9.65 20.98 9.76
C SER A 138 10.49 21.44 8.56
N GLU A 139 10.47 20.73 7.44
CA GLU A 139 11.22 21.15 6.25
C GLU A 139 10.46 22.19 5.42
N ALA A 140 9.11 22.17 5.42
CA ALA A 140 8.30 23.22 4.80
C ALA A 140 8.50 24.59 5.42
N GLU A 141 8.69 24.66 6.74
CA GLU A 141 9.01 25.90 7.46
C GLU A 141 10.35 26.49 7.01
N LYS A 142 11.35 25.66 6.71
CA LYS A 142 12.70 26.09 6.34
C LYS A 142 12.87 26.43 4.86
N ASN A 143 11.99 25.90 4.01
CA ASN A 143 12.10 26.01 2.57
C ASN A 143 10.77 26.53 1.97
N PRO A 144 10.44 27.82 2.21
CA PRO A 144 9.14 28.38 1.81
C PRO A 144 8.93 28.46 0.28
N GLU A 145 10.01 28.29 -0.50
CA GLU A 145 9.98 28.26 -1.96
C GLU A 145 9.65 26.88 -2.54
N VAL A 146 9.61 25.83 -1.72
CA VAL A 146 9.32 24.45 -2.12
C VAL A 146 7.94 24.07 -1.61
N ASP A 147 7.12 23.49 -2.46
CA ASP A 147 5.82 22.96 -2.10
C ASP A 147 5.95 21.53 -1.54
N PHE A 148 5.37 21.31 -0.38
CA PHE A 148 5.39 20.01 0.29
C PHE A 148 4.00 19.40 0.34
N VAL A 149 3.90 18.14 -0.04
CA VAL A 149 2.66 17.35 0.02
C VAL A 149 2.88 16.18 0.94
N VAL A 150 1.98 15.98 1.90
CA VAL A 150 1.96 14.78 2.76
C VAL A 150 0.63 14.08 2.65
N ILE A 151 0.69 12.76 2.45
CA ILE A 151 -0.49 11.92 2.51
C ILE A 151 -0.75 11.59 3.97
N ASN A 152 -1.96 11.85 4.42
CA ASN A 152 -2.30 11.79 5.84
C ASN A 152 -3.56 10.97 6.12
N ASP A 153 -3.64 10.44 7.33
CA ASP A 153 -4.81 9.72 7.84
C ASP A 153 -5.90 10.69 8.35
N SER A 154 -5.58 11.97 8.48
CA SER A 154 -6.51 13.02 8.94
C SER A 154 -6.99 13.90 7.80
N LYS A 155 -8.30 14.19 7.76
CA LYS A 155 -8.91 15.11 6.78
C LYS A 155 -8.43 16.54 6.89
N THR A 156 -8.01 16.93 8.06
CA THR A 156 -7.51 18.28 8.34
C THR A 156 -6.26 18.19 9.18
N GLN A 157 -5.23 18.88 8.74
CA GLN A 157 -3.99 19.00 9.47
C GLN A 157 -3.66 20.47 9.68
N SER A 158 -3.03 20.76 10.82
CA SER A 158 -2.55 22.10 11.08
C SER A 158 -1.38 22.44 10.17
N THR A 159 -1.57 23.45 9.35
CA THR A 159 -0.51 24.07 8.55
C THR A 159 0.18 25.23 9.30
N VAL A 160 -0.11 25.37 10.60
CA VAL A 160 0.44 26.45 11.44
C VAL A 160 1.58 25.86 12.27
N THR A 161 2.70 26.58 12.33
CA THR A 161 3.86 26.27 13.17
C THR A 161 3.58 26.51 14.65
N GLU A 162 4.49 26.10 15.55
CA GLU A 162 4.33 26.31 17.00
C GLU A 162 4.26 27.80 17.39
N ASP A 163 4.94 28.67 16.66
CA ASP A 163 4.93 30.14 16.88
C ASP A 163 3.74 30.86 16.24
N GLY A 164 2.84 30.12 15.56
CA GLY A 164 1.62 30.65 14.95
C GLY A 164 1.78 31.13 13.51
N THR A 165 2.91 30.83 12.84
CA THR A 165 3.12 31.15 11.42
C THR A 165 2.38 30.15 10.54
N GLU A 166 1.61 30.63 9.56
CA GLU A 166 0.93 29.78 8.58
C GLU A 166 1.88 29.36 7.46
N LEU A 167 2.00 28.04 7.24
CA LEU A 167 2.76 27.45 6.14
C LEU A 167 1.90 27.41 4.89
N THR A 168 2.17 28.26 3.92
CA THR A 168 1.41 28.34 2.66
C THR A 168 1.84 27.33 1.61
N ASN A 169 2.93 26.62 1.88
CA ASN A 169 3.59 25.63 1.02
C ASN A 169 3.44 24.19 1.52
N LEU A 170 2.54 23.93 2.47
CA LEU A 170 2.27 22.59 2.99
C LEU A 170 0.85 22.17 2.61
N TYR A 171 0.74 21.04 1.95
CA TYR A 171 -0.50 20.43 1.46
C TYR A 171 -0.72 19.06 2.11
N ASN A 172 -1.87 18.92 2.77
CA ASN A 172 -2.35 17.68 3.37
C ASN A 172 -3.36 17.01 2.45
N VAL A 173 -3.18 15.72 2.20
CA VAL A 173 -4.04 14.93 1.29
C VAL A 173 -4.61 13.73 2.01
N HIS A 174 -5.92 13.62 1.99
CA HIS A 174 -6.65 12.49 2.55
C HIS A 174 -7.62 11.89 1.53
N MET A 175 -7.70 10.54 1.51
CA MET A 175 -8.67 9.82 0.69
C MET A 175 -9.81 9.29 1.54
N ASP A 176 -11.05 9.62 1.19
CA ASP A 176 -12.28 9.12 1.84
C ASP A 176 -12.53 7.65 1.49
N THR A 177 -11.55 6.78 1.79
CA THR A 177 -11.57 5.35 1.45
C THR A 177 -12.76 4.61 2.03
N TYR A 178 -13.32 5.09 3.15
CA TYR A 178 -14.53 4.55 3.77
C TYR A 178 -15.74 4.54 2.80
N GLU A 179 -15.81 5.47 1.85
CA GLU A 179 -16.87 5.47 0.83
C GLU A 179 -16.77 4.24 -0.08
N ALA A 180 -15.57 3.93 -0.56
CA ALA A 180 -15.31 2.74 -1.37
C ALA A 180 -15.41 1.45 -0.54
N SER A 181 -14.99 1.47 0.73
CA SER A 181 -15.17 0.37 1.68
C SER A 181 -16.65 0.03 1.88
N TYR A 182 -17.54 1.04 1.94
CA TYR A 182 -18.97 0.79 1.97
C TYR A 182 -19.46 0.06 0.69
N VAL A 183 -19.04 0.48 -0.49
CA VAL A 183 -19.42 -0.15 -1.77
C VAL A 183 -18.87 -1.58 -1.88
N ALA A 184 -17.63 -1.78 -1.43
CA ALA A 184 -17.03 -3.11 -1.33
C ALA A 184 -17.81 -4.01 -0.34
N GLY A 185 -18.27 -3.44 0.77
CA GLY A 185 -19.18 -4.11 1.70
C GLY A 185 -20.51 -4.50 1.06
N VAL A 186 -21.11 -3.64 0.23
CA VAL A 186 -22.30 -3.99 -0.57
C VAL A 186 -22.00 -5.18 -1.47
N THR A 187 -20.85 -5.23 -2.11
CA THR A 187 -20.42 -6.36 -2.97
C THR A 187 -20.30 -7.65 -2.16
N ALA A 188 -19.66 -7.61 -0.99
CA ALA A 188 -19.57 -8.73 -0.07
C ALA A 188 -20.95 -9.19 0.42
N GLY A 189 -21.83 -8.24 0.77
CA GLY A 189 -23.22 -8.51 1.19
C GLY A 189 -24.04 -9.24 0.11
N MET A 190 -23.89 -8.84 -1.15
CA MET A 190 -24.52 -9.52 -2.30
C MET A 190 -24.03 -10.97 -2.43
N LYS A 191 -22.73 -11.21 -2.18
CA LYS A 191 -22.17 -12.57 -2.18
C LYS A 191 -22.75 -13.41 -1.04
N VAL A 192 -22.74 -12.89 0.18
CA VAL A 192 -23.30 -13.59 1.36
C VAL A 192 -24.78 -13.90 1.20
N ALA A 193 -25.58 -12.93 0.74
CA ALA A 193 -26.99 -13.12 0.48
C ALA A 193 -27.26 -14.27 -0.52
N LYS A 194 -26.46 -14.30 -1.62
CA LYS A 194 -26.56 -15.38 -2.63
C LYS A 194 -26.15 -16.74 -2.11
N LEU A 195 -25.12 -16.81 -1.27
CA LEU A 195 -24.71 -18.05 -0.61
C LEU A 195 -25.78 -18.56 0.36
N LYS A 196 -26.45 -17.68 1.10
CA LYS A 196 -27.59 -18.02 1.99
C LYS A 196 -28.76 -18.57 1.19
N GLU A 197 -29.16 -17.87 0.14
CA GLU A 197 -30.27 -18.32 -0.77
C GLU A 197 -30.00 -19.74 -1.28
N LYS A 198 -28.74 -19.99 -1.71
CA LYS A 198 -28.35 -21.31 -2.23
C LYS A 198 -28.01 -22.34 -1.15
N LYS A 199 -28.16 -22.04 0.13
CA LYS A 199 -27.79 -22.89 1.26
C LYS A 199 -26.34 -23.43 1.18
N LYS A 200 -25.41 -22.59 0.70
CA LYS A 200 -23.99 -22.95 0.48
C LYS A 200 -23.05 -22.47 1.59
N ILE A 201 -23.56 -21.86 2.65
CA ILE A 201 -22.77 -21.43 3.79
C ILE A 201 -22.58 -22.61 4.75
N PRO A 202 -21.33 -22.99 5.07
CA PRO A 202 -21.04 -24.07 6.03
C PRO A 202 -21.62 -23.78 7.42
N ALA A 203 -22.01 -24.82 8.16
CA ALA A 203 -22.59 -24.67 9.50
C ALA A 203 -21.68 -23.90 10.47
N LYS A 204 -20.36 -24.13 10.42
CA LYS A 204 -19.36 -23.43 11.26
C LYS A 204 -19.24 -21.95 10.97
N SER A 205 -19.74 -21.47 9.82
CA SER A 205 -19.71 -20.07 9.41
C SER A 205 -20.85 -19.24 9.99
N PHE A 206 -21.61 -19.80 10.89
CA PHE A 206 -22.64 -19.09 11.66
C PHE A 206 -22.20 -18.97 13.12
N ASP A 207 -22.50 -17.82 13.74
CA ASP A 207 -22.42 -17.66 15.18
C ASP A 207 -23.63 -18.31 15.90
N GLU A 208 -23.67 -18.23 17.22
CA GLU A 208 -24.77 -18.76 18.03
C GLU A 208 -26.11 -18.09 17.73
N LYS A 209 -26.11 -16.80 17.32
CA LYS A 209 -27.29 -16.01 16.93
C LYS A 209 -27.66 -16.20 15.47
N LYS A 210 -27.02 -17.15 14.76
CA LYS A 210 -27.22 -17.45 13.33
C LYS A 210 -26.86 -16.29 12.40
N ASN A 211 -25.92 -15.44 12.79
CA ASN A 211 -25.29 -14.47 11.91
C ASN A 211 -24.17 -15.16 11.12
N VAL A 212 -23.96 -14.76 9.87
CA VAL A 212 -22.85 -15.23 9.05
C VAL A 212 -21.57 -14.50 9.44
N LYS A 213 -20.51 -15.24 9.69
CA LYS A 213 -19.20 -14.70 10.07
C LYS A 213 -18.46 -14.14 8.86
N LEU A 214 -18.00 -12.93 8.98
CA LEU A 214 -17.09 -12.22 8.07
C LEU A 214 -15.80 -11.90 8.82
N GLY A 215 -14.70 -11.72 8.11
CA GLY A 215 -13.42 -11.37 8.70
C GLY A 215 -12.86 -10.08 8.13
N TYR A 216 -12.12 -9.35 8.94
CA TYR A 216 -11.37 -8.18 8.55
C TYR A 216 -9.98 -8.22 9.19
N VAL A 217 -8.93 -8.08 8.40
CA VAL A 217 -7.57 -7.92 8.90
C VAL A 217 -7.25 -6.43 8.88
N ALA A 218 -6.97 -5.86 10.03
CA ALA A 218 -6.70 -4.44 10.17
C ALA A 218 -5.25 -4.20 10.59
N ALA A 219 -4.63 -3.16 10.01
CA ALA A 219 -3.25 -2.80 10.32
C ALA A 219 -3.14 -2.32 11.77
N GLU A 220 -3.89 -1.30 12.12
CA GLU A 220 -3.88 -0.63 13.43
C GLU A 220 -5.28 -0.22 13.84
N ALA A 221 -5.52 -0.03 15.14
CA ALA A 221 -6.77 0.47 15.68
C ALA A 221 -6.73 2.00 15.77
N ASN A 222 -6.90 2.67 14.64
CA ASN A 222 -6.99 4.14 14.55
C ASN A 222 -8.32 4.59 13.93
N ASP A 223 -8.59 5.89 13.93
CA ASP A 223 -9.84 6.47 13.47
C ASP A 223 -10.15 6.13 12.00
N ASP A 224 -9.14 6.15 11.13
CA ASP A 224 -9.30 5.87 9.70
C ASP A 224 -9.61 4.38 9.46
N ALA A 225 -8.93 3.49 10.18
CA ALA A 225 -9.25 2.06 10.16
C ALA A 225 -10.67 1.77 10.64
N HIS A 226 -11.10 2.41 11.73
CA HIS A 226 -12.48 2.28 12.22
C HIS A 226 -13.51 2.81 11.21
N ALA A 227 -13.22 3.93 10.53
CA ALA A 227 -14.09 4.45 9.47
C ALA A 227 -14.28 3.45 8.34
N ASP A 228 -13.19 2.86 7.85
CA ASP A 228 -13.20 1.83 6.80
C ASP A 228 -13.95 0.56 7.24
N ILE A 229 -13.63 0.02 8.41
CA ILE A 229 -14.25 -1.20 8.97
C ILE A 229 -15.75 -0.99 9.15
N ASN A 230 -16.14 0.12 9.76
CA ASN A 230 -17.54 0.48 10.01
C ASN A 230 -18.31 0.65 8.69
N ALA A 231 -17.74 1.36 7.72
CA ALA A 231 -18.35 1.57 6.42
C ALA A 231 -18.52 0.26 5.64
N TYR A 232 -17.48 -0.60 5.63
CA TYR A 232 -17.55 -1.93 5.04
C TYR A 232 -18.70 -2.75 5.66
N TYR A 233 -18.76 -2.82 6.99
CA TYR A 233 -19.80 -3.54 7.71
C TYR A 233 -21.20 -3.01 7.40
N LEU A 234 -21.40 -1.70 7.39
CA LEU A 234 -22.66 -1.04 7.01
C LEU A 234 -23.05 -1.38 5.57
N GLY A 235 -22.09 -1.43 4.65
CA GLY A 235 -22.30 -1.85 3.28
C GLY A 235 -22.81 -3.28 3.18
N VAL A 236 -22.20 -4.21 3.92
CA VAL A 236 -22.68 -5.60 4.01
C VAL A 236 -24.10 -5.66 4.56
N LYS A 237 -24.36 -4.94 5.67
CA LYS A 237 -25.69 -4.93 6.33
C LYS A 237 -26.78 -4.30 5.49
N ALA A 238 -26.45 -3.40 4.57
CA ALA A 238 -27.41 -2.83 3.60
C ALA A 238 -28.01 -3.88 2.65
N VAL A 239 -27.36 -5.05 2.53
CA VAL A 239 -27.79 -6.18 1.69
C VAL A 239 -28.16 -7.40 2.54
N CYS A 240 -27.36 -7.75 3.52
CA CYS A 240 -27.54 -8.94 4.37
C CYS A 240 -27.44 -8.57 5.86
N LYS A 241 -28.61 -8.46 6.53
CA LYS A 241 -28.70 -7.99 7.92
C LYS A 241 -28.12 -8.97 8.96
N LYS A 242 -28.16 -10.27 8.69
CA LYS A 242 -27.73 -11.34 9.61
C LYS A 242 -26.27 -11.69 9.38
N VAL A 243 -25.36 -10.79 9.77
CA VAL A 243 -23.90 -10.92 9.69
C VAL A 243 -23.24 -10.43 10.97
N VAL A 244 -22.06 -10.93 11.25
CA VAL A 244 -21.12 -10.48 12.29
C VAL A 244 -19.75 -10.35 11.65
N LEU A 245 -19.02 -9.29 11.97
CA LEU A 245 -17.67 -9.04 11.49
C LEU A 245 -16.67 -9.30 12.62
N GLN A 246 -15.69 -10.17 12.38
CA GLN A 246 -14.56 -10.42 13.27
C GLN A 246 -13.38 -9.61 12.72
N VAL A 247 -12.75 -8.81 13.56
CA VAL A 247 -11.59 -7.97 13.21
C VAL A 247 -10.37 -8.44 13.97
N GLU A 248 -9.30 -8.70 13.25
CA GLU A 248 -7.97 -9.02 13.78
C GLU A 248 -7.01 -7.88 13.47
N TYR A 249 -6.51 -7.20 14.49
CA TYR A 249 -5.47 -6.17 14.37
C TYR A 249 -4.09 -6.82 14.41
N ILE A 250 -3.19 -6.39 13.50
CA ILE A 250 -1.84 -6.99 13.37
C ILE A 250 -0.71 -6.05 13.80
N ASP A 251 -1.01 -4.80 14.16
CA ASP A 251 -0.09 -3.74 14.58
C ASP A 251 1.04 -3.51 13.55
N ALA A 252 0.70 -3.63 12.27
CA ALA A 252 1.61 -3.41 11.15
C ALA A 252 0.84 -3.14 9.85
N TRP A 253 1.37 -2.26 9.00
CA TRP A 253 0.81 -2.00 7.67
C TRP A 253 1.32 -2.98 6.62
N ASN A 254 2.57 -3.44 6.71
CA ASN A 254 3.27 -4.23 5.69
C ASN A 254 3.95 -5.50 6.25
N ASN A 255 3.24 -6.29 7.04
CA ASN A 255 3.74 -7.56 7.59
C ASN A 255 2.98 -8.77 6.99
N SER A 256 3.52 -9.35 5.92
CA SER A 256 2.89 -10.46 5.19
C SER A 256 2.62 -11.69 6.06
N ASP A 257 3.51 -12.03 6.99
CA ASP A 257 3.34 -13.19 7.87
C ASP A 257 2.21 -12.95 8.89
N ALA A 258 2.12 -11.73 9.43
CA ALA A 258 1.04 -11.34 10.34
C ALA A 258 -0.31 -11.32 9.60
N GLU A 259 -0.36 -10.75 8.40
CA GLU A 259 -1.58 -10.78 7.55
C GLU A 259 -2.03 -12.21 7.25
N ALA A 260 -1.09 -13.07 6.83
CA ALA A 260 -1.40 -14.46 6.50
C ALA A 260 -1.89 -15.24 7.73
N THR A 261 -1.30 -14.97 8.90
CA THR A 261 -1.70 -15.59 10.17
C THR A 261 -3.13 -15.18 10.54
N ALA A 262 -3.41 -13.88 10.59
CA ALA A 262 -4.74 -13.33 10.91
C ALA A 262 -5.82 -13.83 9.91
N ALA A 263 -5.52 -13.78 8.61
CA ALA A 263 -6.41 -14.32 7.57
C ALA A 263 -6.66 -15.83 7.78
N GLY A 264 -5.62 -16.59 8.15
CA GLY A 264 -5.71 -18.01 8.47
C GLY A 264 -6.63 -18.30 9.64
N ASP A 265 -6.55 -17.51 10.72
CA ASP A 265 -7.41 -17.61 11.90
C ASP A 265 -8.87 -17.31 11.58
N LEU A 266 -9.13 -16.22 10.85
CA LEU A 266 -10.47 -15.87 10.38
C LEU A 266 -11.06 -16.96 9.47
N ILE A 267 -10.27 -17.59 8.58
CA ILE A 267 -10.71 -18.73 7.78
C ILE A 267 -10.98 -19.97 8.65
N ARG A 268 -10.17 -20.21 9.68
CA ARG A 268 -10.37 -21.32 10.62
C ARG A 268 -11.64 -21.13 11.46
N SER A 269 -11.90 -19.89 11.90
CA SER A 269 -13.12 -19.53 12.64
C SER A 269 -14.39 -19.68 11.79
N GLY A 270 -14.26 -19.71 10.46
CA GLY A 270 -15.36 -19.93 9.54
C GLY A 270 -15.84 -18.68 8.80
N CYS A 271 -15.10 -17.60 8.78
CA CYS A 271 -15.41 -16.41 7.99
C CYS A 271 -15.53 -16.75 6.50
N VAL A 272 -16.58 -16.23 5.84
CA VAL A 272 -16.88 -16.54 4.42
C VAL A 272 -16.45 -15.44 3.46
N VAL A 273 -16.23 -14.23 3.93
CA VAL A 273 -15.61 -13.13 3.18
C VAL A 273 -14.59 -12.47 4.09
N LEU A 274 -13.39 -12.29 3.57
CA LEU A 274 -12.33 -11.52 4.22
C LEU A 274 -12.20 -10.15 3.54
N ALA A 275 -11.78 -9.15 4.29
CA ALA A 275 -11.35 -7.85 3.80
C ALA A 275 -10.12 -7.41 4.62
N SER A 276 -9.40 -6.39 4.14
CA SER A 276 -8.29 -5.79 4.88
C SER A 276 -8.13 -4.31 4.56
N ASN A 277 -7.39 -3.61 5.41
CA ASN A 277 -6.84 -2.29 5.13
C ASN A 277 -5.31 -2.25 5.21
N THR A 278 -4.66 -3.42 5.19
CA THR A 278 -3.21 -3.59 5.13
C THR A 278 -2.66 -3.33 3.73
N ASP A 279 -1.35 -3.11 3.61
CA ASP A 279 -0.71 -2.68 2.37
C ASP A 279 -0.31 -3.82 1.43
N LEU A 280 -0.33 -5.07 1.92
CA LEU A 280 0.09 -6.23 1.16
C LEU A 280 -1.10 -7.06 0.66
N ASP A 281 -0.83 -8.18 0.01
CA ASP A 281 -1.82 -9.03 -0.64
C ASP A 281 -2.03 -10.39 0.05
N ALA A 282 -1.39 -10.64 1.20
CA ALA A 282 -1.41 -11.95 1.86
C ALA A 282 -2.83 -12.41 2.24
N VAL A 283 -3.73 -11.48 2.63
CA VAL A 283 -5.14 -11.80 2.89
C VAL A 283 -5.82 -12.36 1.65
N MET A 284 -5.58 -11.75 0.48
CA MET A 284 -6.11 -12.20 -0.81
C MET A 284 -5.58 -13.58 -1.20
N GLN A 285 -4.27 -13.79 -1.06
CA GLN A 285 -3.60 -15.06 -1.35
C GLN A 285 -4.12 -16.19 -0.43
N MET A 286 -4.28 -15.91 0.87
CA MET A 286 -4.82 -16.87 1.84
C MET A 286 -6.27 -17.26 1.51
N ALA A 287 -7.09 -16.31 1.08
CA ALA A 287 -8.46 -16.58 0.64
C ALA A 287 -8.47 -17.43 -0.65
N GLU A 288 -7.62 -17.12 -1.64
CA GLU A 288 -7.49 -17.90 -2.87
C GLU A 288 -7.04 -19.34 -2.60
N ASN A 289 -5.97 -19.51 -1.82
CA ASN A 289 -5.47 -20.81 -1.40
C ASN A 289 -6.52 -21.65 -0.67
N ALA A 290 -7.31 -21.04 0.20
CA ALA A 290 -8.40 -21.71 0.88
C ALA A 290 -9.56 -22.06 -0.07
N LYS A 291 -9.87 -21.17 -1.02
CA LYS A 291 -10.86 -21.38 -2.06
C LYS A 291 -10.50 -22.53 -2.97
N GLU A 292 -9.24 -22.65 -3.39
CA GLU A 292 -8.73 -23.74 -4.21
C GLU A 292 -8.85 -25.10 -3.51
N ARG A 293 -8.70 -25.13 -2.17
CA ARG A 293 -8.93 -26.30 -1.32
C ARG A 293 -10.41 -26.55 -1.03
N GLY A 294 -11.32 -25.92 -1.79
CA GLY A 294 -12.78 -26.16 -1.69
C GLY A 294 -13.47 -25.45 -0.53
N LYS A 295 -12.81 -24.56 0.22
CA LYS A 295 -13.46 -23.80 1.29
C LYS A 295 -14.40 -22.73 0.71
N CYS A 296 -15.48 -22.44 1.42
CA CYS A 296 -16.41 -21.36 1.09
C CYS A 296 -15.85 -20.03 1.62
N VAL A 297 -14.86 -19.47 0.94
CA VAL A 297 -14.24 -18.21 1.31
C VAL A 297 -14.04 -17.34 0.07
N TYR A 298 -14.15 -16.02 0.27
CA TYR A 298 -14.00 -14.97 -0.73
C TYR A 298 -13.25 -13.80 -0.11
N ALA A 299 -12.77 -12.86 -0.94
CA ALA A 299 -12.02 -11.71 -0.40
C ALA A 299 -12.33 -10.41 -1.15
N VAL A 300 -12.13 -9.31 -0.43
CA VAL A 300 -12.08 -7.94 -0.92
C VAL A 300 -10.66 -7.44 -0.68
N GLY A 301 -10.00 -6.97 -1.74
CA GLY A 301 -8.65 -6.41 -1.68
C GLY A 301 -8.64 -4.92 -1.39
N ARG A 302 -7.42 -4.32 -1.34
CA ARG A 302 -7.19 -2.91 -1.08
C ARG A 302 -6.06 -2.34 -1.94
N ASN A 303 -6.00 -1.02 -2.04
CA ASN A 303 -5.01 -0.19 -2.71
C ASN A 303 -5.01 -0.33 -4.24
N SER A 304 -5.03 -1.55 -4.78
CA SER A 304 -4.98 -1.85 -6.21
C SER A 304 -5.99 -2.94 -6.61
N ASP A 305 -6.10 -3.22 -7.90
CA ASP A 305 -6.93 -4.32 -8.41
C ASP A 305 -6.27 -5.69 -8.15
N MET A 306 -6.55 -6.30 -7.03
CA MET A 306 -5.97 -7.57 -6.59
C MET A 306 -6.62 -8.81 -7.19
N ARG A 307 -7.46 -8.70 -8.24
CA ARG A 307 -8.12 -9.86 -8.86
C ARG A 307 -7.15 -10.89 -9.45
N GLN A 308 -5.94 -10.46 -9.82
CA GLN A 308 -4.91 -11.38 -10.29
C GLN A 308 -4.33 -12.24 -9.16
N MET A 309 -4.27 -11.70 -7.94
CA MET A 309 -3.76 -12.39 -6.75
C MET A 309 -4.76 -13.44 -6.21
N ALA A 310 -6.06 -13.26 -6.49
CA ALA A 310 -7.12 -14.12 -5.97
C ALA A 310 -8.23 -14.36 -7.01
N GLY A 311 -7.88 -14.97 -8.14
CA GLY A 311 -8.76 -15.13 -9.30
C GLY A 311 -10.10 -15.83 -9.06
N LYS A 312 -10.16 -16.75 -8.07
CA LYS A 312 -11.36 -17.49 -7.67
C LYS A 312 -12.03 -16.92 -6.42
N ALA A 313 -11.27 -16.28 -5.53
CA ALA A 313 -11.77 -15.73 -4.27
C ALA A 313 -12.15 -14.25 -4.37
N ALA A 314 -11.48 -13.47 -5.21
CA ALA A 314 -11.70 -12.04 -5.33
C ALA A 314 -13.15 -11.66 -5.69
N LEU A 315 -13.70 -10.71 -4.95
CA LEU A 315 -14.97 -10.05 -5.25
C LEU A 315 -14.74 -8.68 -5.90
N THR A 316 -13.87 -7.88 -5.36
CA THR A 316 -13.42 -6.56 -5.80
C THR A 316 -12.26 -6.11 -4.90
N SER A 317 -11.71 -4.90 -5.13
CA SER A 317 -10.79 -4.21 -4.22
C SER A 317 -11.26 -2.78 -3.97
N VAL A 318 -10.96 -2.23 -2.80
CA VAL A 318 -11.06 -0.79 -2.51
C VAL A 318 -9.84 -0.12 -3.15
N VAL A 319 -10.04 0.94 -3.92
CA VAL A 319 -8.97 1.59 -4.70
C VAL A 319 -8.99 3.09 -4.48
N SER A 320 -7.85 3.66 -4.12
CA SER A 320 -7.57 5.09 -4.17
C SER A 320 -7.03 5.45 -5.55
N VAL A 321 -7.64 6.44 -6.20
CA VAL A 321 -7.27 6.91 -7.55
C VAL A 321 -6.37 8.13 -7.40
N TRP A 322 -5.12 7.90 -6.99
CA TRP A 322 -4.14 8.95 -6.68
C TRP A 322 -3.90 9.92 -7.83
N SER A 323 -4.04 9.45 -9.08
CA SER A 323 -3.89 10.31 -10.26
C SER A 323 -4.85 11.49 -10.29
N VAL A 324 -6.00 11.42 -9.61
CA VAL A 324 -6.94 12.54 -9.52
C VAL A 324 -6.29 13.72 -8.80
N TYR A 325 -5.77 13.49 -7.60
CA TYR A 325 -5.09 14.53 -6.84
C TYR A 325 -3.80 15.02 -7.53
N TYR A 326 -2.94 14.08 -7.94
CA TYR A 326 -1.65 14.45 -8.53
C TYR A 326 -1.80 15.19 -9.86
N THR A 327 -2.81 14.87 -10.68
CA THR A 327 -3.10 15.64 -11.90
C THR A 327 -3.52 17.07 -11.55
N GLU A 328 -4.39 17.24 -10.55
CA GLU A 328 -4.81 18.56 -10.07
C GLU A 328 -3.63 19.36 -9.53
N LEU A 329 -2.76 18.75 -8.73
CA LEU A 329 -1.54 19.35 -8.19
C LEU A 329 -0.62 19.83 -9.30
N PHE A 330 -0.25 18.94 -10.23
CA PHE A 330 0.71 19.27 -11.29
C PHE A 330 0.16 20.32 -12.23
N ASP A 331 -1.10 20.19 -12.65
CA ASP A 331 -1.74 21.18 -13.51
C ASP A 331 -1.90 22.53 -12.82
N ALA A 332 -2.23 22.56 -11.53
CA ALA A 332 -2.30 23.81 -10.76
C ALA A 332 -0.93 24.51 -10.66
N LYS A 333 0.13 23.75 -10.38
CA LYS A 333 1.49 24.33 -10.26
C LYS A 333 2.04 24.80 -11.59
N LEU A 334 1.86 24.03 -12.66
CA LEU A 334 2.26 24.43 -14.02
C LEU A 334 1.56 25.71 -14.51
N ASN A 335 0.33 25.95 -14.05
CA ASN A 335 -0.49 27.09 -14.48
C ASN A 335 -0.59 28.22 -13.42
N GLY A 336 0.15 28.13 -12.32
CA GLY A 336 0.14 29.12 -11.22
C GLY A 336 -1.23 29.26 -10.55
N ARG A 337 -2.01 28.18 -10.44
CA ARG A 337 -3.33 28.17 -9.83
C ARG A 337 -3.24 27.84 -8.33
N TYR A 338 -4.16 28.41 -7.57
CA TYR A 338 -4.31 28.09 -6.16
C TYR A 338 -4.78 26.65 -5.95
N MET A 339 -4.28 26.01 -4.90
CA MET A 339 -4.75 24.74 -4.37
C MET A 339 -5.10 24.85 -2.90
N GLU A 340 -6.12 24.11 -2.47
CA GLU A 340 -6.45 23.98 -1.05
C GLU A 340 -5.40 23.18 -0.30
N GLN A 341 -5.01 23.65 0.88
CA GLN A 341 -3.98 22.99 1.71
C GLN A 341 -4.46 21.69 2.34
N ASN A 342 -5.76 21.52 2.58
CA ASN A 342 -6.37 20.29 3.04
C ASN A 342 -7.31 19.76 1.96
N TRP A 343 -6.80 18.88 1.11
CA TRP A 343 -7.56 18.25 0.05
C TRP A 343 -8.12 16.89 0.50
N ASN A 344 -9.43 16.70 0.35
CA ASN A 344 -10.13 15.47 0.71
C ASN A 344 -10.84 14.91 -0.52
N GLY A 345 -10.51 13.67 -0.89
CA GLY A 345 -11.03 13.02 -2.07
C GLY A 345 -11.90 11.80 -1.80
N GLY A 346 -13.16 11.85 -2.25
CA GLY A 346 -14.11 10.75 -2.21
C GLY A 346 -14.64 10.37 -3.60
N TYR A 347 -15.80 9.70 -3.63
CA TYR A 347 -16.48 9.38 -4.88
C TYR A 347 -16.89 10.60 -5.69
N ALA A 348 -17.21 11.71 -5.04
CA ALA A 348 -17.59 12.96 -5.72
C ALA A 348 -16.47 13.50 -6.61
N GLN A 349 -15.24 13.45 -6.14
CA GLN A 349 -14.02 13.83 -6.87
C GLN A 349 -13.55 12.73 -7.83
N GLY A 350 -14.04 11.50 -7.70
CA GLY A 350 -13.51 10.33 -8.40
C GLY A 350 -12.21 9.79 -7.80
N ALA A 351 -11.88 10.22 -6.60
CA ALA A 351 -10.62 9.89 -5.93
C ALA A 351 -10.62 8.49 -5.27
N VAL A 352 -11.80 7.94 -5.02
CA VAL A 352 -11.94 6.57 -4.53
C VAL A 352 -12.94 5.78 -5.38
N THR A 353 -12.71 4.48 -5.50
CA THR A 353 -13.59 3.58 -6.26
C THR A 353 -13.42 2.15 -5.76
N ILE A 354 -14.19 1.21 -6.31
CA ILE A 354 -13.87 -0.21 -6.24
C ILE A 354 -13.33 -0.70 -7.60
N SER A 355 -12.43 -1.67 -7.58
CA SER A 355 -11.94 -2.31 -8.81
C SER A 355 -13.09 -3.03 -9.54
N THR A 356 -12.86 -3.39 -10.80
CA THR A 356 -13.76 -4.25 -11.55
C THR A 356 -14.15 -5.49 -10.73
N LEU A 357 -15.42 -5.90 -10.80
CA LEU A 357 -15.90 -7.05 -10.05
C LEU A 357 -15.21 -8.35 -10.50
N GLY A 358 -14.78 -9.15 -9.53
CA GLY A 358 -14.19 -10.45 -9.76
C GLY A 358 -15.21 -11.46 -10.30
N LYS A 359 -14.73 -12.54 -10.94
CA LYS A 359 -15.57 -13.64 -11.47
C LYS A 359 -16.47 -14.29 -10.41
N SER A 360 -16.09 -14.16 -9.15
CA SER A 360 -16.86 -14.68 -8.01
C SER A 360 -17.98 -13.76 -7.54
N ALA A 361 -18.09 -12.54 -8.02
CA ALA A 361 -19.20 -11.65 -7.69
C ALA A 361 -20.55 -12.27 -8.11
N SER A 362 -21.60 -12.01 -7.34
CA SER A 362 -22.93 -12.58 -7.61
C SER A 362 -23.62 -11.83 -8.75
N SER A 363 -24.49 -12.51 -9.48
CA SER A 363 -25.35 -11.85 -10.47
C SER A 363 -26.13 -10.69 -9.85
N GLY A 364 -26.24 -9.58 -10.57
CA GLY A 364 -26.91 -8.35 -10.14
C GLY A 364 -26.06 -7.45 -9.22
N THR A 365 -24.81 -7.87 -8.87
CA THR A 365 -23.92 -7.04 -8.05
C THR A 365 -23.53 -5.76 -8.78
N GLY A 366 -23.22 -5.80 -10.08
CA GLY A 366 -22.84 -4.63 -10.86
C GLY A 366 -23.90 -3.51 -10.85
N ASP A 367 -25.16 -3.86 -11.07
CA ASP A 367 -26.25 -2.87 -11.01
C ASP A 367 -26.43 -2.29 -9.60
N ARG A 368 -26.25 -3.13 -8.57
CA ARG A 368 -26.34 -2.67 -7.19
C ARG A 368 -25.22 -1.74 -6.82
N VAL A 369 -23.98 -2.05 -7.22
CA VAL A 369 -22.79 -1.24 -7.04
C VAL A 369 -23.00 0.11 -7.72
N LYS A 370 -23.26 0.14 -9.03
CA LYS A 370 -23.46 1.37 -9.80
C LYS A 370 -24.48 2.31 -9.16
N LYS A 371 -25.64 1.76 -8.75
CA LYS A 371 -26.68 2.56 -8.05
C LYS A 371 -26.22 3.08 -6.69
N THR A 372 -25.33 2.38 -6.02
CA THR A 372 -24.79 2.81 -4.72
C THR A 372 -23.77 3.93 -4.91
N GLU A 373 -22.83 3.76 -5.84
CA GLU A 373 -21.82 4.78 -6.21
C GLU A 373 -22.49 6.07 -6.67
N GLU A 374 -23.49 6.00 -7.56
CA GLU A 374 -24.24 7.18 -8.00
C GLU A 374 -24.91 7.93 -6.84
N LYS A 375 -25.40 7.22 -5.83
CA LYS A 375 -26.02 7.86 -4.65
C LYS A 375 -24.98 8.54 -3.76
N ILE A 376 -23.82 7.93 -3.57
CA ILE A 376 -22.71 8.53 -2.82
C ILE A 376 -22.19 9.75 -3.57
N LYS A 377 -21.82 9.59 -4.83
CA LYS A 377 -21.28 10.66 -5.69
C LYS A 377 -22.19 11.90 -5.74
N ASN A 378 -23.50 11.71 -5.73
CA ASN A 378 -24.48 12.82 -5.79
C ASN A 378 -24.93 13.32 -4.40
N GLY A 379 -24.26 12.92 -3.32
CA GLY A 379 -24.60 13.30 -1.95
C GLY A 379 -25.95 12.76 -1.44
N LYS A 380 -26.64 11.91 -2.23
CA LYS A 380 -27.95 11.31 -1.86
C LYS A 380 -27.82 10.20 -0.83
N LYS A 381 -26.62 9.73 -0.59
CA LYS A 381 -26.29 8.78 0.46
C LYS A 381 -25.06 9.27 1.21
N GLN A 382 -25.29 9.65 2.45
CA GLN A 382 -24.22 9.82 3.41
C GLN A 382 -24.00 8.49 4.12
N ILE A 383 -22.73 8.13 4.30
CA ILE A 383 -22.33 6.93 5.02
C ILE A 383 -22.18 7.35 6.48
N ALA A 384 -23.10 6.91 7.33
CA ALA A 384 -22.95 7.08 8.78
C ALA A 384 -21.86 6.10 9.24
N TYR A 385 -20.79 6.63 9.78
CA TYR A 385 -19.68 5.86 10.35
C TYR A 385 -19.21 6.51 11.65
N PHE A 386 -18.57 5.71 12.50
CA PHE A 386 -17.92 6.20 13.70
C PHE A 386 -16.42 5.88 13.56
N SER A 387 -15.58 6.90 13.62
CA SER A 387 -14.13 6.74 13.49
C SER A 387 -13.45 6.35 14.81
N THR A 388 -14.09 6.60 15.93
CA THR A 388 -13.50 6.39 17.27
C THR A 388 -13.75 5.00 17.86
N ARG A 389 -14.63 4.20 17.28
CA ARG A 389 -14.95 2.85 17.75
C ARG A 389 -15.69 2.02 16.72
N ALA A 390 -15.62 0.72 16.90
CA ALA A 390 -16.40 -0.24 16.12
C ALA A 390 -17.91 -0.16 16.41
N LEU A 391 -18.74 -0.47 15.40
CA LEU A 391 -20.19 -0.57 15.54
C LEU A 391 -20.61 -1.88 16.18
N ASP A 392 -21.81 -1.90 16.77
CA ASP A 392 -22.44 -3.12 17.31
C ASP A 392 -22.53 -4.22 16.25
N GLY A 393 -21.99 -5.41 16.58
CA GLY A 393 -21.88 -6.56 15.69
C GLY A 393 -20.57 -6.65 14.94
N ILE A 394 -19.61 -5.77 15.28
CA ILE A 394 -18.18 -5.90 15.00
C ILE A 394 -17.55 -6.45 16.29
N LEU A 395 -16.76 -7.51 16.15
CA LEU A 395 -16.03 -8.18 17.24
C LEU A 395 -14.53 -7.97 16.98
N GLU A 396 -13.93 -7.10 17.74
CA GLU A 396 -12.50 -6.79 17.64
C GLU A 396 -11.69 -7.73 18.51
N SER A 397 -10.47 -8.09 18.06
CA SER A 397 -9.48 -8.80 18.87
C SER A 397 -9.05 -7.96 20.09
N GLU A 398 -8.43 -8.60 21.07
CA GLU A 398 -7.99 -7.93 22.31
C GLU A 398 -7.16 -6.67 22.03
N LYS A 399 -6.31 -6.69 21.01
CA LYS A 399 -5.48 -5.55 20.61
C LYS A 399 -6.27 -4.29 20.21
N GLY A 400 -7.47 -4.45 19.64
CA GLY A 400 -8.35 -3.33 19.30
C GLY A 400 -9.19 -2.78 20.45
N GLN A 401 -9.16 -3.42 21.60
CA GLN A 401 -9.95 -3.04 22.79
C GLN A 401 -9.16 -2.23 23.83
N GLU A 402 -7.82 -2.20 23.71
CA GLU A 402 -6.92 -1.53 24.64
C GLU A 402 -6.64 -0.05 24.30
N GLN A 403 -7.19 0.48 23.25
CA GLN A 403 -7.16 1.89 22.83
C GLN A 403 -8.56 2.50 23.02
#